data_d9a86ef69b1804b114bff30135ded915
#
_entry.id   d9a86ef69b1804b114bff30135ded915
#
_cell.length_a   1.000
_cell.length_b   1.000
_cell.length_c   1.000
_cell.angle_alpha   90.00
_cell.angle_beta   90.00
_cell.angle_gamma   90.00
#
_symmetry.space_group_name_H-M   'P 1'
#
loop_
_entity.id
_entity.type
_entity.pdbx_description
1 polymer ?
#
loop_
_entity_poly.entity_id
_entity_poly.type
_entity_poly.pdbx_seq_one_letter_code
_entity_poly.pdbx_strand_id
1 'polypeptide(L)'
;VALDKTGTITSGEPRVTDVLPAEGVPAEELLHAAGILEQKSEHPLAKAVLAYVKEQAGAKAQSGGKRATAADGASGGADGLEDMLTDFMALPGNGLTGVWDGRRLYGGNLIFIEQHVKVSDAMKRQAEQLAMQGKTPLFFAKDEKLLGVIAVADVIKEDSPRAVAELQNMGIYVVMLTGDNE
;
A
#
# COMPACT_ATOMS: atom_id res chain seq x y z
N VAL A 1 30.53 3.83 13.52
CA VAL A 1 29.38 4.76 13.51
C VAL A 1 28.11 3.93 13.54
N ALA A 2 27.14 4.30 14.39
CA ALA A 2 25.81 3.74 14.39
C ALA A 2 24.87 4.69 13.62
N LEU A 3 24.17 4.15 12.63
CA LEU A 3 23.20 4.89 11.81
C LEU A 3 21.80 4.33 12.08
N ASP A 4 20.85 5.22 12.32
CA ASP A 4 19.42 4.84 12.35
C ASP A 4 18.96 4.45 10.94
N LYS A 5 18.12 3.43 10.84
CA LYS A 5 17.55 3.01 9.55
C LYS A 5 16.54 4.03 9.05
N THR A 6 15.52 4.31 9.87
CA THR A 6 14.36 5.09 9.46
C THR A 6 14.67 6.59 9.39
N GLY A 7 14.47 7.20 8.25
CA GLY A 7 14.74 8.62 8.00
C GLY A 7 16.21 9.00 7.81
N THR A 8 17.17 8.10 8.13
CA THR A 8 18.61 8.29 7.91
C THR A 8 19.07 7.53 6.67
N ILE A 9 19.01 6.20 6.70
CA ILE A 9 19.33 5.33 5.56
C ILE A 9 18.16 5.29 4.57
N THR A 10 16.95 5.28 5.10
CA THR A 10 15.71 5.34 4.32
C THR A 10 15.16 6.75 4.27
N SER A 11 14.18 6.98 3.38
CA SER A 11 13.52 8.27 3.22
C SER A 11 12.68 8.70 4.45
N GLY A 12 12.28 7.74 5.28
CA GLY A 12 11.30 7.94 6.35
C GLY A 12 9.86 8.09 5.84
N GLU A 13 9.68 7.97 4.54
CA GLU A 13 8.38 8.01 3.87
C GLU A 13 8.05 6.64 3.29
N PRO A 14 7.04 5.94 3.82
CA PRO A 14 6.60 4.67 3.26
C PRO A 14 6.10 4.84 1.82
N ARG A 15 6.43 3.88 0.95
CA ARG A 15 5.94 3.82 -0.44
C ARG A 15 5.44 2.42 -0.76
N VAL A 16 4.48 2.33 -1.67
CA VAL A 16 4.06 1.04 -2.23
C VAL A 16 5.19 0.48 -3.10
N THR A 17 5.61 -0.73 -2.79
CA THR A 17 6.68 -1.44 -3.52
C THR A 17 6.17 -2.58 -4.37
N ASP A 18 5.08 -3.22 -3.96
CA ASP A 18 4.50 -4.37 -4.66
C ASP A 18 2.97 -4.32 -4.61
N VAL A 19 2.35 -4.74 -5.70
CA VAL A 19 0.90 -4.93 -5.82
C VAL A 19 0.66 -6.34 -6.33
N LEU A 20 0.06 -7.18 -5.50
CA LEU A 20 -0.20 -8.59 -5.76
C LEU A 20 -1.71 -8.85 -5.78
N PRO A 21 -2.38 -8.76 -6.94
CA PRO A 21 -3.80 -9.09 -7.04
C PRO A 21 -4.03 -10.57 -6.77
N ALA A 22 -5.17 -10.91 -6.16
CA ALA A 22 -5.60 -12.29 -6.03
C ALA A 22 -5.95 -12.88 -7.42
N GLU A 23 -5.99 -14.21 -7.49
CA GLU A 23 -6.30 -14.90 -8.75
C GLU A 23 -7.65 -14.45 -9.32
N GLY A 24 -7.64 -14.03 -10.59
CA GLY A 24 -8.82 -13.54 -11.29
C GLY A 24 -9.29 -12.15 -10.87
N VAL A 25 -8.49 -11.39 -10.10
CA VAL A 25 -8.78 -10.00 -9.72
C VAL A 25 -7.87 -9.06 -10.51
N PRO A 26 -8.41 -8.08 -11.23
CA PRO A 26 -7.59 -7.03 -11.85
C PRO A 26 -6.89 -6.18 -10.78
N ALA A 27 -5.63 -5.79 -11.05
CA ALA A 27 -4.89 -4.88 -10.17
C ALA A 27 -5.64 -3.54 -9.94
N GLU A 28 -6.41 -3.11 -10.92
CA GLU A 28 -7.24 -1.90 -10.83
C GLU A 28 -8.34 -2.00 -9.78
N GLU A 29 -9.00 -3.16 -9.67
CA GLU A 29 -10.03 -3.39 -8.67
C GLU A 29 -9.44 -3.37 -7.26
N LEU A 30 -8.27 -3.99 -7.07
CA LEU A 30 -7.54 -3.96 -5.82
C LEU A 30 -7.15 -2.52 -5.43
N LEU A 31 -6.52 -1.78 -6.34
CA LEU A 31 -6.06 -0.41 -6.09
C LEU A 31 -7.22 0.55 -5.85
N HIS A 32 -8.33 0.39 -6.57
CA HIS A 32 -9.53 1.20 -6.39
C HIS A 32 -10.16 0.98 -5.01
N ALA A 33 -10.35 -0.27 -4.60
CA ALA A 33 -10.89 -0.59 -3.28
C ALA A 33 -9.98 -0.12 -2.14
N ALA A 34 -8.65 -0.30 -2.29
CA ALA A 34 -7.66 0.18 -1.34
C ALA A 34 -7.69 1.72 -1.24
N GLY A 35 -7.75 2.42 -2.38
CA GLY A 35 -7.84 3.88 -2.42
C GLY A 35 -9.08 4.41 -1.70
N ILE A 36 -10.25 3.82 -1.95
CA ILE A 36 -11.50 4.22 -1.28
C ILE A 36 -11.42 4.03 0.23
N LEU A 37 -10.89 2.89 0.68
CA LEU A 37 -10.85 2.56 2.10
C LEU A 37 -9.82 3.41 2.85
N GLU A 38 -8.64 3.63 2.25
CA GLU A 38 -7.54 4.36 2.88
C GLU A 38 -7.72 5.89 2.89
N GLN A 39 -8.65 6.45 2.10
CA GLN A 39 -8.91 7.89 2.08
C GLN A 39 -9.30 8.47 3.44
N LYS A 40 -9.99 7.68 4.26
CA LYS A 40 -10.40 8.10 5.61
C LYS A 40 -9.40 7.70 6.70
N SER A 41 -8.28 7.11 6.34
CA SER A 41 -7.23 6.69 7.26
C SER A 41 -6.12 7.75 7.36
N GLU A 42 -5.75 8.11 8.57
CA GLU A 42 -4.62 9.03 8.83
C GLU A 42 -3.28 8.29 8.97
N HIS A 43 -3.29 6.96 8.84
CA HIS A 43 -2.08 6.15 9.01
C HIS A 43 -1.03 6.45 7.92
N PRO A 44 0.29 6.49 8.24
CA PRO A 44 1.33 6.73 7.24
C PRO A 44 1.29 5.76 6.04
N LEU A 45 0.93 4.49 6.27
CA LEU A 45 0.78 3.50 5.21
C LEU A 45 -0.39 3.83 4.26
N ALA A 46 -1.48 4.40 4.78
CA ALA A 46 -2.61 4.88 3.97
C ALA A 46 -2.16 5.95 2.98
N LYS A 47 -1.35 6.91 3.45
CA LYS A 47 -0.80 7.97 2.59
C LYS A 47 0.03 7.39 1.44
N ALA A 48 0.82 6.35 1.72
CA ALA A 48 1.62 5.64 0.71
C ALA A 48 0.72 4.98 -0.35
N VAL A 49 -0.34 4.29 0.06
CA VAL A 49 -1.30 3.66 -0.85
C VAL A 49 -2.01 4.70 -1.70
N LEU A 50 -2.48 5.79 -1.10
CA LEU A 50 -3.17 6.88 -1.82
C LEU A 50 -2.27 7.59 -2.82
N ALA A 51 -1.00 7.85 -2.47
CA ALA A 51 -0.03 8.43 -3.39
C ALA A 51 0.16 7.54 -4.62
N TYR A 52 0.34 6.24 -4.40
CA TYR A 52 0.51 5.27 -5.47
C TYR A 52 -0.74 5.19 -6.38
N VAL A 53 -1.94 5.12 -5.80
CA VAL A 53 -3.20 5.10 -6.58
C VAL A 53 -3.34 6.35 -7.45
N LYS A 54 -3.00 7.53 -6.93
CA LYS A 54 -3.01 8.79 -7.69
C LYS A 54 -2.00 8.79 -8.84
N GLU A 55 -0.78 8.28 -8.62
CA GLU A 55 0.24 8.16 -9.67
C GLU A 55 -0.22 7.24 -10.80
N GLN A 56 -0.82 6.09 -10.47
CA GLN A 56 -1.33 5.14 -11.47
C GLN A 56 -2.49 5.75 -12.29
N ALA A 57 -3.37 6.51 -11.65
CA ALA A 57 -4.45 7.21 -12.34
C ALA A 57 -3.91 8.29 -13.28
N GLY A 58 -2.91 9.08 -12.86
CA GLY A 58 -2.26 10.10 -13.66
C GLY A 58 -1.48 9.52 -14.86
N ALA A 59 -0.79 8.41 -14.69
CA ALA A 59 -0.06 7.73 -15.76
C ALA A 59 -1.01 7.22 -16.88
N LYS A 60 -2.19 6.71 -16.50
CA LYS A 60 -3.21 6.29 -17.47
C LYS A 60 -3.82 7.45 -18.26
N ALA A 61 -4.03 8.60 -17.64
CA ALA A 61 -4.53 9.78 -18.31
C ALA A 61 -3.56 10.30 -19.39
N GLN A 62 -2.25 10.10 -19.24
CA GLN A 62 -1.23 10.53 -20.21
C GLN A 62 -1.00 9.51 -21.34
N SER A 63 -1.26 8.21 -21.12
CA SER A 63 -1.08 7.17 -22.13
C SER A 63 -2.29 6.96 -23.04
N GLY A 64 -3.45 7.50 -22.70
CA GLY A 64 -4.71 7.43 -23.44
C GLY A 64 -4.89 8.56 -24.43
N GLY A 65 -3.96 8.77 -25.36
CA GLY A 65 -4.13 9.68 -26.49
C GLY A 65 -5.04 9.13 -27.57
N LYS A 66 -6.23 9.71 -27.71
CA LYS A 66 -7.19 9.75 -28.82
C LYS A 66 -8.49 8.94 -28.69
N ARG A 67 -9.55 9.70 -28.52
CA ARG A 67 -10.83 9.64 -29.21
C ARG A 67 -11.88 8.64 -28.73
N ALA A 68 -12.77 9.12 -27.92
CA ALA A 68 -14.20 8.80 -28.08
C ALA A 68 -15.03 10.03 -27.70
N THR A 69 -15.95 10.31 -28.57
CA THR A 69 -16.91 11.43 -28.63
C THR A 69 -17.87 11.45 -27.46
N ALA A 70 -18.27 12.66 -27.11
CA ALA A 70 -19.24 13.06 -26.10
C ALA A 70 -20.48 12.15 -25.97
N ALA A 71 -20.79 11.80 -24.73
CA ALA A 71 -22.14 11.83 -24.16
C ALA A 71 -22.04 11.69 -22.64
N ASP A 72 -22.65 12.65 -21.97
CA ASP A 72 -23.08 12.74 -20.57
C ASP A 72 -22.07 12.68 -19.42
N GLY A 73 -21.89 13.83 -18.88
CA GLY A 73 -21.77 14.33 -17.55
C GLY A 73 -21.57 13.35 -16.37
N ALA A 74 -20.31 13.08 -16.03
CA ALA A 74 -19.90 12.85 -14.65
C ALA A 74 -18.43 13.28 -14.52
N SER A 75 -18.21 14.54 -14.15
CA SER A 75 -16.92 15.02 -13.66
C SER A 75 -16.73 14.48 -12.24
N GLY A 76 -16.33 13.21 -12.14
CA GLY A 76 -15.91 12.57 -10.88
C GLY A 76 -14.41 12.81 -10.68
N GLY A 77 -14.03 13.98 -10.16
CA GLY A 77 -12.73 14.17 -9.55
C GLY A 77 -12.61 13.31 -8.28
N ALA A 78 -11.40 13.09 -7.81
CA ALA A 78 -11.08 12.27 -6.61
C ALA A 78 -11.89 12.67 -5.37
N ASP A 79 -12.45 13.87 -5.32
CA ASP A 79 -13.27 14.38 -4.21
C ASP A 79 -14.70 13.77 -4.15
N GLY A 80 -15.19 13.16 -5.23
CA GLY A 80 -16.53 12.57 -5.27
C GLY A 80 -16.63 11.14 -4.72
N LEU A 81 -15.51 10.48 -4.45
CA LEU A 81 -15.48 9.10 -3.91
C LEU A 81 -15.55 9.07 -2.38
N GLU A 82 -15.19 10.17 -1.72
CA GLU A 82 -15.19 10.28 -0.26
C GLU A 82 -16.61 10.22 0.33
N ASP A 83 -17.58 10.78 -0.36
CA ASP A 83 -18.98 10.86 0.10
C ASP A 83 -19.73 9.51 0.00
N MET A 84 -19.16 8.50 -0.67
CA MET A 84 -19.79 7.21 -0.88
C MET A 84 -19.34 6.12 0.10
N LEU A 85 -18.28 6.34 0.89
CA LEU A 85 -17.85 5.39 1.93
C LEU A 85 -18.60 5.65 3.23
N THR A 86 -19.46 4.69 3.59
CA THR A 86 -20.24 4.70 4.83
C THR A 86 -19.70 3.66 5.82
N ASP A 87 -20.15 3.71 7.08
CA ASP A 87 -19.76 2.76 8.14
C ASP A 87 -18.23 2.53 8.25
N PHE A 88 -17.44 3.59 7.97
CA PHE A 88 -15.99 3.50 8.11
C PHE A 88 -15.59 3.30 9.56
N MET A 89 -14.75 2.32 9.80
CA MET A 89 -14.20 2.02 11.12
C MET A 89 -12.72 1.67 10.98
N ALA A 90 -11.89 2.37 11.73
CA ALA A 90 -10.49 2.01 11.92
C ALA A 90 -10.36 1.17 13.21
N LEU A 91 -9.75 0.00 13.08
CA LEU A 91 -9.50 -0.94 14.18
C LEU A 91 -8.00 -0.93 14.48
N PRO A 92 -7.56 -0.20 15.53
CA PRO A 92 -6.14 -0.04 15.83
C PRO A 92 -5.41 -1.38 15.92
N GLY A 93 -4.28 -1.50 15.21
CA GLY A 93 -3.46 -2.72 15.16
C GLY A 93 -4.01 -3.86 14.28
N ASN A 94 -5.22 -3.73 13.75
CA ASN A 94 -5.84 -4.77 12.92
C ASN A 94 -6.06 -4.30 11.47
N GLY A 95 -6.86 -3.25 11.27
CA GLY A 95 -7.17 -2.80 9.93
C GLY A 95 -8.32 -1.81 9.87
N LEU A 96 -8.93 -1.72 8.71
CA LEU A 96 -9.98 -0.81 8.33
C LEU A 96 -11.16 -1.58 7.76
N THR A 97 -12.36 -1.07 7.96
CA THR A 97 -13.56 -1.55 7.28
C THR A 97 -14.46 -0.38 6.91
N GLY A 98 -15.27 -0.57 5.88
CA GLY A 98 -16.27 0.41 5.45
C GLY A 98 -17.22 -0.20 4.44
N VAL A 99 -18.28 0.52 4.11
CA VAL A 99 -19.25 0.12 3.07
C VAL A 99 -19.18 1.12 1.93
N TRP A 100 -18.90 0.63 0.75
CA TRP A 100 -18.88 1.40 -0.49
C TRP A 100 -19.79 0.74 -1.53
N ASP A 101 -20.70 1.49 -2.09
CA ASP A 101 -21.67 1.01 -3.09
C ASP A 101 -22.42 -0.26 -2.62
N GLY A 102 -22.83 -0.27 -1.33
CA GLY A 102 -23.51 -1.40 -0.72
C GLY A 102 -22.62 -2.64 -0.50
N ARG A 103 -21.32 -2.56 -0.78
CA ARG A 103 -20.34 -3.63 -0.60
C ARG A 103 -19.43 -3.32 0.58
N ARG A 104 -19.18 -4.33 1.41
CA ARG A 104 -18.26 -4.17 2.54
C ARG A 104 -16.83 -4.36 2.10
N LEU A 105 -16.00 -3.37 2.42
CA LEU A 105 -14.56 -3.39 2.18
C LEU A 105 -13.82 -3.66 3.49
N TYR A 106 -12.71 -4.39 3.39
CA TYR A 106 -11.79 -4.67 4.47
C TYR A 106 -10.37 -4.41 4.01
N GLY A 107 -9.56 -3.78 4.85
CA GLY A 107 -8.13 -3.58 4.61
C GLY A 107 -7.36 -3.77 5.91
N GLY A 108 -6.23 -4.46 5.91
CA GLY A 108 -5.45 -4.63 7.11
C GLY A 108 -4.47 -5.80 7.09
N ASN A 109 -4.08 -6.25 8.28
CA ASN A 109 -3.17 -7.38 8.40
C ASN A 109 -3.85 -8.72 8.08
N LEU A 110 -3.04 -9.78 7.91
CA LEU A 110 -3.52 -11.11 7.57
C LEU A 110 -4.54 -11.64 8.58
N ILE A 111 -4.26 -11.47 9.88
CA ILE A 111 -5.11 -12.00 10.96
C ILE A 111 -6.50 -11.38 10.90
N PHE A 112 -6.59 -10.09 10.66
CA PHE A 112 -7.86 -9.39 10.52
C PHE A 112 -8.62 -9.84 9.27
N ILE A 113 -7.95 -9.97 8.14
CA ILE A 113 -8.59 -10.36 6.87
C ILE A 113 -9.08 -11.81 6.91
N GLU A 114 -8.35 -12.73 7.55
CA GLU A 114 -8.78 -14.14 7.70
C GLU A 114 -10.06 -14.34 8.53
N GLN A 115 -10.44 -13.35 9.32
CA GLN A 115 -11.73 -13.37 10.04
C GLN A 115 -12.93 -13.17 9.11
N HIS A 116 -12.70 -12.62 7.92
CA HIS A 116 -13.74 -12.23 6.98
C HIS A 116 -13.71 -13.01 5.67
N VAL A 117 -12.51 -13.34 5.17
CA VAL A 117 -12.33 -14.03 3.89
C VAL A 117 -11.27 -15.11 3.96
N LYS A 118 -11.38 -16.11 3.08
CA LYS A 118 -10.31 -17.11 2.92
C LYS A 118 -9.15 -16.55 2.14
N VAL A 119 -7.95 -16.64 2.71
CA VAL A 119 -6.69 -16.29 2.05
C VAL A 119 -6.00 -17.58 1.61
N SER A 120 -5.62 -17.68 0.33
CA SER A 120 -4.93 -18.86 -0.19
C SER A 120 -3.53 -18.99 0.42
N ASP A 121 -3.05 -20.22 0.59
CA ASP A 121 -1.70 -20.48 1.11
C ASP A 121 -0.61 -19.89 0.20
N ALA A 122 -0.86 -19.78 -1.10
CA ALA A 122 0.06 -19.13 -2.02
C ALA A 122 0.19 -17.63 -1.69
N MET A 123 -0.93 -16.94 -1.46
CA MET A 123 -0.93 -15.51 -1.11
C MET A 123 -0.30 -15.26 0.27
N LYS A 124 -0.53 -16.16 1.24
CA LYS A 124 0.12 -16.08 2.57
C LYS A 124 1.63 -16.17 2.44
N ARG A 125 2.14 -17.16 1.70
CA ARG A 125 3.59 -17.31 1.46
C ARG A 125 4.19 -16.11 0.74
N GLN A 126 3.50 -15.55 -0.24
CA GLN A 126 3.98 -14.34 -0.92
C GLN A 126 4.05 -13.14 0.04
N ALA A 127 3.02 -12.94 0.85
CA ALA A 127 3.02 -11.87 1.85
C ALA A 127 4.09 -12.07 2.92
N GLU A 128 4.32 -13.30 3.36
CA GLU A 128 5.40 -13.65 4.29
C GLU A 128 6.78 -13.36 3.71
N GLN A 129 7.00 -13.69 2.43
CA GLN A 129 8.26 -13.35 1.74
C GLN A 129 8.47 -11.83 1.66
N LEU A 130 7.42 -11.06 1.43
CA LEU A 130 7.50 -9.59 1.45
C LEU A 130 7.83 -9.08 2.86
N ALA A 131 7.21 -9.65 3.89
CA ALA A 131 7.51 -9.30 5.29
C ALA A 131 8.97 -9.62 5.66
N MET A 132 9.51 -10.76 5.23
CA MET A 132 10.93 -11.12 5.42
C MET A 132 11.89 -10.14 4.71
N GLN A 133 11.43 -9.42 3.69
CA GLN A 133 12.17 -8.34 3.02
C GLN A 133 12.05 -6.98 3.73
N GLY A 134 11.42 -6.93 4.91
CA GLY A 134 11.18 -5.69 5.66
C GLY A 134 10.05 -4.83 5.10
N LYS A 135 9.16 -5.42 4.30
CA LYS A 135 7.97 -4.75 3.76
C LYS A 135 6.75 -5.06 4.63
N THR A 136 5.79 -4.17 4.66
CA THR A 136 4.52 -4.36 5.36
C THR A 136 3.43 -4.75 4.36
N PRO A 137 2.98 -6.01 4.34
CA PRO A 137 1.90 -6.45 3.48
C PRO A 137 0.54 -6.03 4.07
N LEU A 138 -0.25 -5.31 3.29
CA LEU A 138 -1.62 -4.93 3.59
C LEU A 138 -2.56 -5.73 2.68
N PHE A 139 -3.47 -6.47 3.28
CA PHE A 139 -4.46 -7.28 2.58
C PHE A 139 -5.74 -6.46 2.38
N PHE A 140 -6.37 -6.62 1.23
CA PHE A 140 -7.64 -5.98 0.91
C PHE A 140 -8.66 -7.01 0.44
N ALA A 141 -9.90 -6.86 0.91
CA ALA A 141 -11.00 -7.73 0.54
C ALA A 141 -12.29 -6.93 0.33
N LYS A 142 -13.20 -7.49 -0.44
CA LYS A 142 -14.53 -6.97 -0.73
C LYS A 142 -15.56 -8.07 -0.52
N ASP A 143 -16.50 -7.84 0.39
CA ASP A 143 -17.44 -8.87 0.88
C ASP A 143 -16.68 -10.13 1.34
N GLU A 144 -16.90 -11.27 0.71
CA GLU A 144 -16.24 -12.54 1.02
C GLU A 144 -15.04 -12.86 0.10
N LYS A 145 -14.64 -11.91 -0.78
CA LYS A 145 -13.60 -12.13 -1.78
C LYS A 145 -12.33 -11.35 -1.44
N LEU A 146 -11.21 -12.07 -1.37
CA LEU A 146 -9.89 -11.44 -1.31
C LEU A 146 -9.61 -10.71 -2.63
N LEU A 147 -9.22 -9.45 -2.57
CA LEU A 147 -8.79 -8.67 -3.74
C LEU A 147 -7.28 -8.80 -3.98
N GLY A 148 -6.49 -8.89 -2.92
CA GLY A 148 -5.04 -9.05 -3.02
C GLY A 148 -4.28 -8.40 -1.88
N VAL A 149 -2.98 -8.18 -2.11
CA VAL A 149 -2.04 -7.61 -1.16
C VAL A 149 -1.32 -6.42 -1.80
N ILE A 150 -1.16 -5.36 -1.04
CA ILE A 150 -0.30 -4.21 -1.37
C ILE A 150 0.81 -4.16 -0.32
N ALA A 151 2.07 -4.23 -0.75
CA ALA A 151 3.20 -4.11 0.17
C ALA A 151 3.72 -2.68 0.19
N VAL A 152 3.96 -2.20 1.39
CA VAL A 152 4.50 -0.86 1.65
C VAL A 152 5.81 -1.00 2.41
N ALA A 153 6.83 -0.25 2.02
CA ALA A 153 8.10 -0.21 2.72
C ALA A 153 8.67 1.20 2.74
N ASP A 154 9.51 1.46 3.73
CA ASP A 154 10.36 2.64 3.75
C ASP A 154 11.54 2.40 2.82
N VAL A 155 11.68 3.27 1.82
CA VAL A 155 12.64 3.08 0.71
C VAL A 155 14.00 3.66 1.09
N ILE A 156 15.07 2.92 0.83
CA ILE A 156 16.45 3.38 0.98
C ILE A 156 16.69 4.58 0.06
N LYS A 157 17.30 5.64 0.59
CA LYS A 157 17.71 6.81 -0.22
C LYS A 157 18.77 6.38 -1.23
N GLU A 158 18.72 6.98 -2.42
CA GLU A 158 19.64 6.62 -3.53
C GLU A 158 21.12 6.79 -3.17
N ASP A 159 21.45 7.79 -2.35
CA ASP A 159 22.81 8.11 -1.91
C ASP A 159 23.26 7.33 -0.67
N SER A 160 22.37 6.69 0.07
CA SER A 160 22.71 5.95 1.29
C SER A 160 23.73 4.82 1.06
N PRO A 161 23.60 3.96 0.03
CA PRO A 161 24.59 2.93 -0.22
C PRO A 161 25.99 3.50 -0.50
N ARG A 162 26.08 4.62 -1.23
CA ARG A 162 27.34 5.31 -1.53
C ARG A 162 27.95 5.91 -0.26
N ALA A 163 27.14 6.58 0.56
CA ALA A 163 27.61 7.17 1.82
C ALA A 163 28.14 6.11 2.78
N VAL A 164 27.46 4.98 2.90
CA VAL A 164 27.92 3.84 3.72
C VAL A 164 29.25 3.28 3.18
N ALA A 165 29.36 3.10 1.85
CA ALA A 165 30.59 2.63 1.23
C ALA A 165 31.77 3.60 1.45
N GLU A 166 31.55 4.91 1.36
CA GLU A 166 32.58 5.93 1.63
C GLU A 166 33.06 5.85 3.09
N LEU A 167 32.14 5.71 4.06
CA LEU A 167 32.51 5.52 5.48
C LEU A 167 33.34 4.25 5.69
N GLN A 168 32.96 3.14 5.07
CA GLN A 168 33.69 1.87 5.15
C GLN A 168 35.10 2.00 4.52
N ASN A 169 35.23 2.68 3.39
CA ASN A 169 36.52 2.95 2.75
C ASN A 169 37.45 3.81 3.60
N MET A 170 36.89 4.66 4.47
CA MET A 170 37.65 5.43 5.47
C MET A 170 38.05 4.58 6.70
N GLY A 171 37.79 3.27 6.70
CA GLY A 171 38.08 2.37 7.82
C GLY A 171 37.08 2.49 8.98
N ILE A 172 35.93 3.16 8.76
CA ILE A 172 34.90 3.33 9.78
C ILE A 172 33.96 2.13 9.78
N TYR A 173 33.82 1.46 10.95
CA TYR A 173 32.84 0.40 11.11
C TYR A 173 31.45 1.01 11.20
N VAL A 174 30.55 0.62 10.30
CA VAL A 174 29.17 1.12 10.23
C VAL A 174 28.21 0.04 10.74
N VAL A 175 27.36 0.40 11.70
CA VAL A 175 26.29 -0.43 12.25
C VAL A 175 24.96 0.27 11.98
N MET A 176 23.98 -0.46 11.47
CA MET A 176 22.63 0.02 11.30
C MET A 176 21.78 -0.36 12.51
N LEU A 177 21.11 0.63 13.10
CA LEU A 177 20.14 0.43 14.15
C LEU A 177 18.74 0.40 13.52
N THR A 178 17.96 -0.61 13.85
CA THR A 178 16.57 -0.74 13.41
C THR A 178 15.69 -0.99 14.63
N GLY A 179 14.52 -0.33 14.65
CA GLY A 179 13.48 -0.61 15.63
C GLY A 179 12.52 -1.72 15.21
N ASP A 180 12.77 -2.34 14.04
CA ASP A 180 11.97 -3.47 13.57
C ASP A 180 12.25 -4.68 14.51
N ASN A 181 11.19 -5.33 14.97
CA ASN A 181 11.30 -6.54 15.76
C ASN A 181 11.97 -7.65 14.94
N GLU A 182 12.86 -8.39 15.62
CA GLU A 182 13.45 -9.64 15.12
C GLU A 182 12.39 -10.70 14.85
#